data_e38fdf3c75e945d7e3d91605a700656d
#
_entry.id   e38fdf3c75e945d7e3d91605a700656d
#
_cell.length_a   1.000
_cell.length_b   1.000
_cell.length_c   1.000
_cell.angle_alpha   90.00
_cell.angle_beta   90.00
_cell.angle_gamma   90.00
#
_symmetry.space_group_name_H-M   'P 1'
#
loop_
_entity.id
_entity.type
_entity.pdbx_description
1 polymer ?
#
loop_
_entity_poly.entity_id
_entity_poly.type
_entity_poly.pdbx_seq_one_letter_code
_entity_poly.pdbx_strand_id
1 'polypeptide(L)' 'MSKIEKTLEEIVNEVMIEDTKALLEIQAGGRGAIDKMVNKIMRRTKVKVDPKKIRQMILSKL' A
#
# COMPACT_ATOMS: atom_id res chain seq x y z
N MET A 1 -6.85 14.13 23.76
CA MET A 1 -6.14 14.01 22.51
C MET A 1 -7.05 13.64 21.36
N SER A 2 -6.98 14.36 20.30
CA SER A 2 -7.84 14.08 19.17
C SER A 2 -7.43 12.82 18.45
N LYS A 3 -8.41 12.17 17.87
CA LYS A 3 -8.12 11.04 17.02
C LYS A 3 -7.48 11.54 15.74
N ILE A 4 -6.38 10.94 15.39
CA ILE A 4 -5.71 11.27 14.15
C ILE A 4 -5.99 10.13 13.20
N GLU A 5 -6.75 10.44 12.16
CA GLU A 5 -6.98 9.47 11.12
C GLU A 5 -5.73 9.36 10.30
N LYS A 6 -5.33 8.13 10.02
CA LYS A 6 -4.18 7.91 9.20
C LYS A 6 -4.46 8.32 7.77
N THR A 7 -3.52 9.03 7.18
CA THR A 7 -3.62 9.37 5.78
C THR A 7 -3.39 8.12 4.94
N LEU A 8 -3.78 8.19 3.68
CA LEU A 8 -3.54 7.08 2.78
C LEU A 8 -2.05 6.76 2.70
N GLU A 9 -1.22 7.78 2.69
CA GLU A 9 0.23 7.58 2.63
C GLU A 9 0.74 6.82 3.84
N GLU A 10 0.23 7.12 5.01
CA GLU A 10 0.63 6.42 6.23
C GLU A 10 0.22 4.95 6.18
N ILE A 11 -1.00 4.69 5.68
CA ILE A 11 -1.47 3.31 5.55
C ILE A 11 -0.59 2.54 4.57
N VAL A 12 -0.27 3.16 3.44
CA VAL A 12 0.62 2.54 2.46
C VAL A 12 1.97 2.20 3.09
N ASN A 13 2.54 3.17 3.82
CA ASN A 13 3.83 2.95 4.48
C ASN A 13 3.76 1.80 5.47
N GLU A 14 2.69 1.72 6.26
CA GLU A 14 2.53 0.66 7.24
C GLU A 14 2.49 -0.71 6.59
N VAL A 15 1.71 -0.82 5.52
CA VAL A 15 1.60 -2.10 4.82
C VAL A 15 2.94 -2.48 4.21
N MET A 16 3.65 -1.53 3.65
CA MET A 16 4.95 -1.80 3.06
C MET A 16 5.96 -2.29 4.10
N ILE A 17 5.90 -1.74 5.30
CA ILE A 17 6.79 -2.17 6.38
C ILE A 17 6.39 -3.55 6.88
N GLU A 18 5.11 -3.82 7.01
CA GLU A 18 4.63 -5.09 7.51
C GLU A 18 4.88 -6.23 6.54
N ASP A 19 4.81 -5.96 5.25
CA ASP A 19 4.88 -6.98 4.23
C ASP A 19 6.11 -6.77 3.34
N THR A 20 7.27 -6.91 3.95
CA THR A 20 8.53 -6.71 3.24
C THR A 20 8.75 -7.76 2.15
N LYS A 21 8.20 -8.96 2.34
CA LYS A 21 8.30 -9.99 1.30
C LYS A 21 7.62 -9.56 0.02
N ALA A 22 6.44 -8.94 0.15
CA ALA A 22 5.73 -8.43 -1.02
C ALA A 22 6.54 -7.34 -1.71
N LEU A 23 7.22 -6.49 -0.93
CA LEU A 23 8.09 -5.49 -1.52
C LEU A 23 9.20 -6.10 -2.36
N LEU A 24 9.84 -7.13 -1.81
CA LEU A 24 10.90 -7.81 -2.52
C LEU A 24 10.38 -8.44 -3.81
N GLU A 25 9.19 -9.02 -3.77
CA GLU A 25 8.59 -9.60 -4.95
C GLU A 25 8.29 -8.55 -6.02
N ILE A 26 7.79 -7.38 -5.58
CA ILE A 26 7.52 -6.28 -6.50
C ILE A 26 8.81 -5.82 -7.16
N GLN A 27 9.87 -5.67 -6.37
CA GLN A 27 11.16 -5.23 -6.89
C GLN A 27 11.77 -6.24 -7.86
N ALA A 28 11.44 -7.52 -7.66
CA ALA A 28 11.91 -8.58 -8.53
C ALA A 28 11.07 -8.71 -9.80
N GLY A 29 10.05 -7.88 -9.96
CA GLY A 29 9.22 -7.88 -11.15
C GLY A 29 7.95 -8.71 -11.04
N GLY A 30 7.57 -9.13 -9.85
CA GLY A 30 6.36 -9.91 -9.64
C GLY A 30 5.11 -9.05 -9.75
N ARG A 31 4.35 -9.22 -10.82
CA ARG A 31 3.19 -8.37 -11.06
C ARG A 31 2.07 -8.60 -10.07
N GLY A 32 1.86 -9.85 -9.68
CA GLY A 32 0.80 -10.16 -8.74
C GLY A 32 1.01 -9.60 -7.35
N ALA A 33 2.27 -9.37 -6.99
CA ALA A 33 2.59 -8.88 -5.66
C ALA A 33 2.08 -7.46 -5.42
N ILE A 34 2.18 -6.60 -6.43
CA ILE A 34 1.71 -5.23 -6.26
C ILE A 34 0.20 -5.19 -6.15
N ASP A 35 -0.50 -6.05 -6.91
CA ASP A 35 -1.95 -6.12 -6.82
C ASP A 35 -2.41 -6.60 -5.45
N LYS A 36 -1.71 -7.57 -4.88
CA LYS A 36 -2.02 -8.04 -3.53
C LYS A 36 -1.84 -6.94 -2.51
N MET A 37 -0.76 -6.17 -2.64
CA MET A 37 -0.50 -5.07 -1.73
C MET A 37 -1.56 -3.99 -1.85
N VAL A 38 -1.95 -3.66 -3.07
CA VAL A 38 -3.02 -2.68 -3.32
C VAL A 38 -4.32 -3.14 -2.64
N ASN A 39 -4.69 -4.40 -2.81
CA ASN A 39 -5.90 -4.92 -2.18
C ASN A 39 -5.82 -4.85 -0.66
N LYS A 40 -4.66 -5.16 -0.10
CA LYS A 40 -4.46 -5.11 1.34
C LYS A 40 -4.63 -3.69 1.87
N ILE A 41 -4.09 -2.73 1.14
CA ILE A 41 -4.21 -1.32 1.52
C ILE A 41 -5.67 -0.88 1.42
N MET A 42 -6.36 -1.28 0.37
CA MET A 42 -7.76 -0.91 0.19
C MET A 42 -8.63 -1.46 1.31
N ARG A 43 -8.30 -2.63 1.85
CA ARG A 43 -9.05 -3.18 2.98
C ARG A 43 -8.81 -2.41 4.27
N ARG A 44 -7.63 -1.82 4.41
CA ARG A 44 -7.32 -1.07 5.61
C ARG A 44 -7.89 0.33 5.60
N THR A 45 -7.96 0.93 4.43
CA THR A 45 -8.50 2.27 4.34
C THR A 45 -10.01 2.21 4.37
N LYS A 46 -10.60 3.13 5.11
CA LYS A 46 -12.06 3.19 5.22
C LYS A 46 -12.67 4.06 4.15
N VAL A 47 -11.85 4.74 3.39
CA VAL A 47 -12.29 5.65 2.35
C VAL A 47 -12.08 4.97 1.00
N LYS A 48 -13.00 5.21 0.09
CA LYS A 48 -12.82 4.69 -1.27
C LYS A 48 -11.67 5.42 -1.93
N VAL A 49 -10.69 4.67 -2.37
CA VAL A 49 -9.53 5.22 -3.04
C VAL A 49 -9.32 4.49 -4.35
N ASP A 50 -8.89 5.23 -5.35
CA ASP A 50 -8.61 4.65 -6.65
C ASP A 50 -7.41 3.71 -6.53
N PRO A 51 -7.56 2.43 -6.90
CA PRO A 51 -6.44 1.48 -6.82
C PRO A 51 -5.24 1.90 -7.66
N LYS A 52 -5.47 2.62 -8.74
CA LYS A 52 -4.37 3.11 -9.56
C LYS A 52 -3.50 4.09 -8.78
N LYS A 53 -4.12 4.93 -7.97
CA LYS A 53 -3.39 5.88 -7.16
C LYS A 53 -2.54 5.15 -6.11
N ILE A 54 -3.10 4.12 -5.49
CA ILE A 54 -2.37 3.33 -4.51
C ILE A 54 -1.16 2.67 -5.18
N ARG A 55 -1.36 2.11 -6.37
CA ARG A 55 -0.28 1.49 -7.11
C ARG A 55 0.85 2.48 -7.38
N GLN A 56 0.51 3.68 -7.82
CA GLN A 56 1.50 4.71 -8.08
C GLN A 56 2.27 5.09 -6.82
N MET A 57 1.56 5.17 -5.69
CA MET A 57 2.20 5.49 -4.43
C MET A 57 3.20 4.42 -4.03
N ILE A 58 2.84 3.16 -4.19
CA ILE A 58 3.74 2.06 -3.90
C ILE A 58 4.98 2.14 -4.78
N LEU A 59 4.78 2.32 -6.07
CA LEU A 59 5.89 2.35 -7.02
C LEU A 59 6.83 3.52 -6.75
N SER A 60 6.30 4.66 -6.33
CA SER A 60 7.15 5.81 -6.07
C SER A 60 7.97 5.65 -4.80
N LYS A 61 7.62 4.72 -3.94
CA LYS A 61 8.34 4.48 -2.69
C LYS A 61 9.38 3.37 -2.78
N LEU A 62 9.39 2.66 -3.89
CA LEU A 62 10.35 1.56 -4.07
C LEU A 62 11.76 2.04 -4.42
#